data_18cb5b4b8eaf34c223b9f30024f62180
#
_entry.id   18cb5b4b8eaf34c223b9f30024f62180
#
_cell.length_a   1.000
_cell.length_b   1.000
_cell.length_c   1.000
_cell.angle_alpha   90.00
_cell.angle_beta   90.00
_cell.angle_gamma   90.00
#
_symmetry.space_group_name_H-M   'P 1'
#
loop_
_entity.id
_entity.type
_entity.pdbx_description
1 polymer ?
#
loop_
_entity_poly.entity_id
_entity_poly.type
_entity_poly.pdbx_seq_one_letter_code
_entity_poly.pdbx_strand_id
1 'polypeptide(L)'
;MSASHAKPAGSLRAWQQAALDQFNATRPKDFLAVATPGAGKTTFALTLARQLVDDRSVNRVIVVVPTEHLKHQWSEAAVRVGLSLDPDFTNASAVNPAYHGIVVTYAQVGMHPFKHHAVTSARRSLVVLDEIHHAGDAKSWGDGIREAYEDAEHRLALTGTPFRSDDSQIPFVRYEEDGEGHLVSRADYTYGYSHALSDGVVRPVVFLAYSGEARWRDSAGEEYAARLGEPLNAEHTARAWRTALDPKGEWMPAVLQAAHTRLLQLRRHIPDAGGLVIASDTKTARAYAKILQKLSSTPVAIVLSDEPGSSERISEFADSTDQWMVAVRMVSEGVDVPRLAVGVYATSAATPLFFAQAIGRFVRSRRPGETASVFLPSVPVLLNLAEHMEKQRDHVLGKPDRPKQGWEDDLLAEANREQNEPDDAGSYESLGADAELDSLIYDGSTYGTGTFSGSEEEAEYLGLPGLLDADQVKALLRKRQEEQLDARDEQERLRREREAEEAKLKEIEGTSFRGKTAAAVDEDETASEEIPRLRKELNTIVSIVAGKRKRPHGAIHTEARKACGGPPTALCTAEQLRDRIAYLRDW
;
A
#
# COMPACT_ATOMS: atom_id res chain seq x y z
N MET A 1 19.73 3.63 -36.96
CA MET A 1 19.63 5.01 -36.47
C MET A 1 18.15 5.40 -36.56
N SER A 2 17.39 5.14 -35.53
CA SER A 2 15.99 5.54 -35.42
C SER A 2 15.91 6.65 -34.37
N ALA A 3 15.57 7.85 -34.83
CA ALA A 3 15.50 9.05 -34.02
C ALA A 3 14.37 8.90 -33.00
N SER A 4 14.72 8.94 -31.73
CA SER A 4 13.79 9.08 -30.61
C SER A 4 12.99 10.36 -30.81
N HIS A 5 11.70 10.23 -31.08
CA HIS A 5 10.77 11.35 -31.08
C HIS A 5 10.50 11.75 -29.61
N ALA A 6 11.42 12.52 -29.03
CA ALA A 6 11.10 13.32 -27.87
C ALA A 6 10.00 14.32 -28.29
N LYS A 7 8.78 14.20 -27.75
CA LYS A 7 7.73 15.20 -27.93
C LYS A 7 8.27 16.57 -27.54
N PRO A 8 8.02 17.63 -28.34
CA PRO A 8 8.44 18.98 -27.96
C PRO A 8 7.81 19.35 -26.60
N ALA A 9 8.59 19.99 -25.73
CA ALA A 9 8.10 20.53 -24.46
C ALA A 9 6.90 21.46 -24.75
N GLY A 10 5.68 21.02 -24.42
CA GLY A 10 4.48 21.84 -24.59
C GLY A 10 3.23 21.11 -25.14
N SER A 11 3.32 19.88 -25.65
CA SER A 11 2.12 19.18 -26.12
C SER A 11 1.40 18.47 -24.97
N LEU A 12 0.10 18.75 -24.81
CA LEU A 12 -0.77 18.05 -23.85
C LEU A 12 -0.82 16.54 -24.18
N ARG A 13 -0.98 15.74 -23.14
CA ARG A 13 -1.35 14.33 -23.29
C ARG A 13 -2.79 14.23 -23.78
N ALA A 14 -3.14 13.13 -24.43
CA ALA A 14 -4.50 12.92 -24.97
C ALA A 14 -5.60 13.12 -23.92
N TRP A 15 -5.42 12.56 -22.72
CA TRP A 15 -6.37 12.72 -21.63
C TRP A 15 -6.51 14.18 -21.15
N GLN A 16 -5.41 14.93 -21.11
CA GLN A 16 -5.42 16.35 -20.71
C GLN A 16 -6.22 17.19 -21.71
N GLN A 17 -6.01 16.92 -23.01
CA GLN A 17 -6.79 17.57 -24.06
C GLN A 17 -8.26 17.21 -23.96
N ALA A 18 -8.60 15.93 -23.80
CA ALA A 18 -9.99 15.48 -23.67
C ALA A 18 -10.67 16.09 -22.44
N ALA A 19 -9.98 16.19 -21.29
CA ALA A 19 -10.51 16.84 -20.10
C ALA A 19 -10.73 18.35 -20.29
N LEU A 20 -9.82 19.04 -21.01
CA LEU A 20 -9.98 20.45 -21.40
C LEU A 20 -11.18 20.64 -22.32
N ASP A 21 -11.33 19.78 -23.33
CA ASP A 21 -12.43 19.84 -24.29
C ASP A 21 -13.77 19.64 -23.57
N GLN A 22 -13.82 18.71 -22.62
CA GLN A 22 -15.01 18.47 -21.79
C GLN A 22 -15.34 19.67 -20.88
N PHE A 23 -14.33 20.26 -20.21
CA PHE A 23 -14.52 21.48 -19.44
C PHE A 23 -15.04 22.62 -20.32
N ASN A 24 -14.45 22.83 -21.49
CA ASN A 24 -14.81 23.91 -22.41
C ASN A 24 -16.20 23.76 -23.01
N ALA A 25 -16.68 22.53 -23.17
CA ALA A 25 -18.03 22.26 -23.70
C ALA A 25 -19.14 22.75 -22.78
N THR A 26 -18.94 22.67 -21.45
CA THR A 26 -19.97 22.98 -20.44
C THR A 26 -19.61 24.16 -19.55
N ARG A 27 -18.34 24.49 -19.43
CA ARG A 27 -17.79 25.51 -18.50
C ARG A 27 -18.44 25.46 -17.12
N PRO A 28 -18.38 24.32 -16.44
CA PRO A 28 -19.09 24.15 -15.19
C PRO A 28 -18.45 24.99 -14.07
N LYS A 29 -19.24 25.30 -13.04
CA LYS A 29 -18.71 25.97 -11.85
C LYS A 29 -17.75 25.05 -11.08
N ASP A 30 -18.11 23.76 -10.94
CA ASP A 30 -17.33 22.71 -10.29
C ASP A 30 -16.93 21.65 -11.31
N PHE A 31 -15.65 21.31 -11.35
CA PHE A 31 -15.11 20.25 -12.19
C PHE A 31 -14.15 19.39 -11.38
N LEU A 32 -14.49 18.12 -11.21
CA LEU A 32 -13.63 17.12 -10.57
C LEU A 32 -12.87 16.30 -11.61
N ALA A 33 -11.55 16.44 -11.64
CA ALA A 33 -10.67 15.59 -12.44
C ALA A 33 -9.94 14.58 -11.54
N VAL A 34 -10.28 13.31 -11.69
CA VAL A 34 -9.59 12.19 -11.05
C VAL A 34 -8.54 11.65 -12.02
N ALA A 35 -7.27 11.77 -11.67
CA ALA A 35 -6.20 11.26 -12.51
C ALA A 35 -5.09 10.64 -11.65
N THR A 36 -4.62 9.45 -12.07
CA THR A 36 -3.60 8.70 -11.33
C THR A 36 -2.36 9.56 -11.02
N PRO A 37 -1.63 9.32 -9.92
CA PRO A 37 -0.36 9.98 -9.66
C PRO A 37 0.59 9.88 -10.86
N GLY A 38 1.33 10.95 -11.16
CA GLY A 38 2.22 10.99 -12.34
C GLY A 38 1.52 11.26 -13.68
N ALA A 39 0.21 11.30 -13.75
CA ALA A 39 -0.55 11.59 -14.97
C ALA A 39 -0.35 13.03 -15.52
N GLY A 40 0.11 13.97 -14.68
CA GLY A 40 0.34 15.37 -15.07
C GLY A 40 -0.85 16.28 -14.78
N LYS A 41 -1.54 16.09 -13.65
CA LYS A 41 -2.65 16.93 -13.17
C LYS A 41 -2.31 18.42 -13.15
N THR A 42 -1.13 18.76 -12.64
CA THR A 42 -0.63 20.15 -12.58
C THR A 42 -0.57 20.82 -13.95
N THR A 43 -0.06 20.11 -14.97
CA THR A 43 0.01 20.63 -16.35
C THR A 43 -1.39 20.88 -16.90
N PHE A 44 -2.33 19.96 -16.70
CA PHE A 44 -3.73 20.14 -17.10
C PHE A 44 -4.35 21.38 -16.45
N ALA A 45 -4.25 21.49 -15.13
CA ALA A 45 -4.84 22.61 -14.39
C ALA A 45 -4.26 23.98 -14.77
N LEU A 46 -2.94 24.06 -14.93
CA LEU A 46 -2.28 25.30 -15.31
C LEU A 46 -2.56 25.67 -16.77
N THR A 47 -2.73 24.70 -17.66
CA THR A 47 -3.17 24.97 -19.05
C THR A 47 -4.58 25.52 -19.08
N LEU A 48 -5.51 24.91 -18.30
CA LEU A 48 -6.86 25.44 -18.15
C LEU A 48 -6.85 26.85 -17.54
N ALA A 49 -6.07 27.07 -16.48
CA ALA A 49 -5.92 28.37 -15.84
C ALA A 49 -5.45 29.43 -16.84
N ARG A 50 -4.41 29.11 -17.64
CA ARG A 50 -3.90 30.00 -18.68
C ARG A 50 -4.97 30.34 -19.71
N GLN A 51 -5.69 29.35 -20.22
CA GLN A 51 -6.78 29.55 -21.18
C GLN A 51 -7.85 30.49 -20.64
N LEU A 52 -8.32 30.29 -19.39
CA LEU A 52 -9.36 31.11 -18.76
C LEU A 52 -8.88 32.55 -18.45
N VAL A 53 -7.59 32.76 -18.23
CA VAL A 53 -6.99 34.09 -18.10
C VAL A 53 -6.92 34.79 -19.46
N ASP A 54 -6.50 34.09 -20.51
CA ASP A 54 -6.35 34.64 -21.86
C ASP A 54 -7.70 35.03 -22.47
N ASP A 55 -8.73 34.22 -22.29
CA ASP A 55 -10.10 34.53 -22.76
C ASP A 55 -10.86 35.48 -21.80
N ARG A 56 -10.21 35.91 -20.73
CA ARG A 56 -10.75 36.82 -19.70
C ARG A 56 -11.98 36.29 -18.98
N SER A 57 -12.21 35.00 -18.98
CA SER A 57 -13.25 34.38 -18.16
C SER A 57 -12.96 34.55 -16.68
N VAL A 58 -11.68 34.48 -16.31
CA VAL A 58 -11.19 34.77 -14.96
C VAL A 58 -10.07 35.81 -14.97
N ASN A 59 -9.94 36.53 -13.85
CA ASN A 59 -8.92 37.55 -13.66
C ASN A 59 -7.97 37.22 -12.50
N ARG A 60 -8.19 36.08 -11.84
CA ARG A 60 -7.38 35.60 -10.73
C ARG A 60 -7.34 34.08 -10.70
N VAL A 61 -6.19 33.54 -10.38
CA VAL A 61 -5.97 32.11 -10.15
C VAL A 61 -5.57 31.90 -8.70
N ILE A 62 -6.28 31.03 -7.98
CA ILE A 62 -5.97 30.64 -6.62
C ILE A 62 -5.68 29.14 -6.65
N VAL A 63 -4.49 28.72 -6.20
CA VAL A 63 -4.16 27.31 -6.07
C VAL A 63 -4.06 26.96 -4.60
N VAL A 64 -4.79 25.94 -4.18
CA VAL A 64 -4.79 25.43 -2.81
C VAL A 64 -4.10 24.07 -2.79
N VAL A 65 -3.09 23.93 -1.96
CA VAL A 65 -2.23 22.74 -1.89
C VAL A 65 -2.14 22.18 -0.48
N PRO A 66 -1.82 20.91 -0.29
CA PRO A 66 -1.68 20.30 1.04
C PRO A 66 -0.55 20.90 1.87
N THR A 67 0.62 21.17 1.28
CA THR A 67 1.85 21.52 2.01
C THR A 67 2.55 22.77 1.50
N GLU A 68 3.35 23.42 2.33
CA GLU A 68 4.14 24.62 1.98
C GLU A 68 5.11 24.36 0.83
N HIS A 69 5.73 23.18 0.78
CA HIS A 69 6.67 22.82 -0.30
C HIS A 69 5.99 22.82 -1.67
N LEU A 70 4.75 22.37 -1.77
CA LEU A 70 4.00 22.36 -3.02
C LEU A 70 3.67 23.75 -3.53
N LYS A 71 3.63 24.78 -2.68
CA LYS A 71 3.40 26.17 -3.13
C LYS A 71 4.46 26.61 -4.16
N HIS A 72 5.72 26.38 -3.86
CA HIS A 72 6.82 26.72 -4.75
C HIS A 72 6.81 25.89 -6.04
N GLN A 73 6.55 24.58 -5.93
CA GLN A 73 6.45 23.71 -7.12
C GLN A 73 5.35 24.15 -8.07
N TRP A 74 4.18 24.55 -7.56
CA TRP A 74 3.07 25.06 -8.36
C TRP A 74 3.41 26.41 -9.00
N SER A 75 4.08 27.31 -8.27
CA SER A 75 4.53 28.60 -8.80
C SER A 75 5.54 28.43 -9.91
N GLU A 76 6.55 27.58 -9.74
CA GLU A 76 7.54 27.27 -10.79
C GLU A 76 6.90 26.62 -12.02
N ALA A 77 5.95 25.70 -11.82
CA ALA A 77 5.22 25.09 -12.91
C ALA A 77 4.37 26.10 -13.68
N ALA A 78 3.76 27.08 -12.98
CA ALA A 78 2.95 28.13 -13.57
C ALA A 78 3.76 29.04 -14.52
N VAL A 79 5.01 29.32 -14.18
CA VAL A 79 5.91 30.11 -15.05
C VAL A 79 6.10 29.45 -16.42
N ARG A 80 6.13 28.13 -16.49
CA ARG A 80 6.30 27.38 -17.76
C ARG A 80 5.14 27.56 -18.73
N VAL A 81 3.96 27.90 -18.23
CA VAL A 81 2.77 28.21 -19.06
C VAL A 81 2.49 29.71 -19.15
N GLY A 82 3.41 30.57 -18.69
CA GLY A 82 3.29 32.03 -18.75
C GLY A 82 2.36 32.62 -17.67
N LEU A 83 2.10 31.90 -16.58
CA LEU A 83 1.42 32.42 -15.40
C LEU A 83 2.43 32.71 -14.29
N SER A 84 2.21 33.79 -13.53
CA SER A 84 2.96 34.06 -12.31
C SER A 84 2.03 33.96 -11.10
N LEU A 85 2.34 33.07 -10.17
CA LEU A 85 1.58 32.86 -8.93
C LEU A 85 2.50 33.16 -7.75
N ASP A 86 1.96 33.86 -6.75
CA ASP A 86 2.69 34.24 -5.54
C ASP A 86 2.70 33.08 -4.53
N PRO A 87 3.84 32.39 -4.30
CA PRO A 87 3.93 31.31 -3.32
C PRO A 87 4.14 31.84 -1.90
N ASP A 88 4.57 33.09 -1.73
CA ASP A 88 4.90 33.70 -0.44
C ASP A 88 3.72 34.44 0.20
N PHE A 89 2.53 34.38 -0.43
CA PHE A 89 1.32 34.94 0.13
C PHE A 89 1.02 34.35 1.50
N THR A 90 0.74 35.23 2.47
CA THR A 90 0.36 34.87 3.84
C THR A 90 -0.98 35.48 4.21
N ASN A 91 -1.59 34.97 5.30
CA ASN A 91 -2.83 35.54 5.81
C ASN A 91 -2.67 37.00 6.34
N ALA A 92 -1.46 37.48 6.56
CA ALA A 92 -1.19 38.87 6.90
C ALA A 92 -0.99 39.78 5.67
N SER A 93 -0.68 39.23 4.50
CA SER A 93 -0.34 39.97 3.29
C SER A 93 -1.59 40.46 2.53
N ALA A 94 -1.42 41.54 1.74
CA ALA A 94 -2.34 41.87 0.65
C ALA A 94 -1.94 41.09 -0.62
N VAL A 95 -2.90 40.81 -1.49
CA VAL A 95 -2.62 40.15 -2.78
C VAL A 95 -1.79 41.11 -3.64
N ASN A 96 -0.62 40.69 -4.07
CA ASN A 96 0.25 41.48 -4.92
C ASN A 96 -0.31 41.54 -6.35
N PRO A 97 -0.64 42.73 -6.89
CA PRO A 97 -1.25 42.87 -8.21
C PRO A 97 -0.33 42.50 -9.38
N ALA A 98 0.96 42.34 -9.15
CA ALA A 98 1.93 41.91 -10.17
C ALA A 98 1.79 40.42 -10.53
N TYR A 99 1.12 39.64 -9.68
CA TYR A 99 0.87 38.23 -9.92
C TYR A 99 -0.51 37.98 -10.53
N HIS A 100 -0.65 36.95 -11.33
CA HIS A 100 -1.96 36.47 -11.82
C HIS A 100 -2.80 35.84 -10.69
N GLY A 101 -2.15 35.46 -9.57
CA GLY A 101 -2.83 34.83 -8.45
C GLY A 101 -1.89 34.44 -7.32
N ILE A 102 -2.37 33.57 -6.46
CA ILE A 102 -1.67 33.14 -5.24
C ILE A 102 -1.66 31.60 -5.13
N VAL A 103 -0.69 31.06 -4.41
CA VAL A 103 -0.70 29.65 -3.96
C VAL A 103 -0.75 29.63 -2.43
N VAL A 104 -1.69 28.88 -1.88
CA VAL A 104 -1.95 28.80 -0.44
C VAL A 104 -2.12 27.35 0.00
N THR A 105 -1.97 27.08 1.30
CA THR A 105 -2.25 25.75 1.85
C THR A 105 -3.67 25.64 2.38
N TYR A 106 -4.22 24.41 2.46
CA TYR A 106 -5.52 24.15 3.10
C TYR A 106 -5.55 24.68 4.54
N ALA A 107 -4.44 24.53 5.29
CA ALA A 107 -4.30 25.04 6.63
C ALA A 107 -4.41 26.59 6.69
N GLN A 108 -3.76 27.32 5.76
CA GLN A 108 -3.88 28.78 5.68
C GLN A 108 -5.32 29.21 5.46
N VAL A 109 -6.04 28.52 4.54
CA VAL A 109 -7.45 28.84 4.24
C VAL A 109 -8.33 28.51 5.42
N GLY A 110 -8.19 27.32 6.02
CA GLY A 110 -8.99 26.91 7.18
C GLY A 110 -8.85 27.82 8.40
N MET A 111 -7.67 28.42 8.60
CA MET A 111 -7.45 29.38 9.68
C MET A 111 -8.13 30.73 9.46
N HIS A 112 -8.29 31.18 8.21
CA HIS A 112 -8.86 32.51 7.88
C HIS A 112 -9.80 32.47 6.66
N PRO A 113 -10.89 31.68 6.68
CA PRO A 113 -11.77 31.49 5.53
C PRO A 113 -12.36 32.79 5.00
N PHE A 114 -12.80 33.71 5.87
CA PHE A 114 -13.34 35.02 5.47
C PHE A 114 -12.36 35.88 4.67
N LYS A 115 -11.06 35.82 4.99
CA LYS A 115 -10.06 36.53 4.20
C LYS A 115 -9.96 35.97 2.80
N HIS A 116 -9.91 34.65 2.70
CA HIS A 116 -9.85 33.97 1.38
C HIS A 116 -11.13 34.18 0.59
N HIS A 117 -12.30 34.21 1.25
CA HIS A 117 -13.57 34.61 0.62
C HIS A 117 -13.47 36.01 0.03
N ALA A 118 -13.00 37.00 0.81
CA ALA A 118 -12.83 38.37 0.32
C ALA A 118 -11.85 38.45 -0.87
N VAL A 119 -10.78 37.66 -0.88
CA VAL A 119 -9.83 37.55 -2.02
C VAL A 119 -10.54 36.95 -3.23
N THR A 120 -11.33 35.90 -3.05
CA THR A 120 -12.03 35.20 -4.13
C THR A 120 -13.10 36.06 -4.79
N SER A 121 -13.94 36.71 -3.97
CA SER A 121 -15.08 37.54 -4.42
C SER A 121 -14.66 38.86 -5.05
N ALA A 122 -13.46 39.36 -4.72
CA ALA A 122 -12.94 40.63 -5.28
C ALA A 122 -12.72 40.60 -6.79
N ARG A 123 -12.58 39.42 -7.40
CA ARG A 123 -12.36 39.22 -8.85
C ARG A 123 -12.94 37.89 -9.27
N ARG A 124 -13.31 37.76 -10.55
CA ARG A 124 -13.66 36.47 -11.14
C ARG A 124 -12.45 35.52 -11.01
N SER A 125 -12.61 34.49 -10.21
CA SER A 125 -11.49 33.65 -9.81
C SER A 125 -11.69 32.20 -10.28
N LEU A 126 -10.60 31.60 -10.79
CA LEU A 126 -10.47 30.13 -10.83
C LEU A 126 -9.81 29.69 -9.52
N VAL A 127 -10.42 28.74 -8.83
CA VAL A 127 -9.82 28.07 -7.68
C VAL A 127 -9.43 26.65 -8.08
N VAL A 128 -8.16 26.31 -7.98
CA VAL A 128 -7.62 24.95 -8.19
C VAL A 128 -7.38 24.35 -6.81
N LEU A 129 -8.02 23.23 -6.53
CA LEU A 129 -7.96 22.49 -5.27
C LEU A 129 -7.16 21.22 -5.51
N ASP A 130 -5.85 21.27 -5.26
CA ASP A 130 -4.96 20.12 -5.50
C ASP A 130 -5.07 19.11 -4.36
N GLU A 131 -5.19 17.83 -4.70
CA GLU A 131 -5.46 16.73 -3.78
C GLU A 131 -6.61 17.08 -2.81
N ILE A 132 -7.78 17.38 -3.38
CA ILE A 132 -8.97 17.93 -2.67
C ILE A 132 -9.42 17.10 -1.45
N HIS A 133 -9.07 15.81 -1.38
CA HIS A 133 -9.38 14.97 -0.23
C HIS A 133 -8.75 15.48 1.08
N HIS A 134 -7.65 16.26 1.02
CA HIS A 134 -7.06 16.93 2.19
C HIS A 134 -7.88 18.10 2.74
N ALA A 135 -8.86 18.59 2.00
CA ALA A 135 -9.73 19.67 2.47
C ALA A 135 -10.51 19.34 3.75
N GLY A 136 -10.47 18.09 4.19
CA GLY A 136 -11.20 17.63 5.37
C GLY A 136 -10.37 17.00 6.45
N ASP A 137 -9.05 17.07 6.40
CA ASP A 137 -8.16 16.47 7.40
C ASP A 137 -8.42 16.98 8.84
N ALA A 138 -8.90 18.22 8.98
CA ALA A 138 -9.58 18.69 10.18
C ALA A 138 -11.04 18.97 9.86
N LYS A 139 -12.00 18.49 10.68
CA LYS A 139 -13.46 18.68 10.45
C LYS A 139 -13.85 20.13 10.17
N SER A 140 -13.14 21.10 10.73
CA SER A 140 -13.35 22.54 10.51
C SER A 140 -12.81 23.05 9.17
N TRP A 141 -11.91 22.35 8.48
CA TRP A 141 -11.33 22.84 7.23
C TRP A 141 -12.28 22.71 6.06
N GLY A 142 -13.08 21.64 6.02
CA GLY A 142 -14.08 21.44 4.96
C GLY A 142 -15.07 22.60 4.84
N ASP A 143 -15.59 23.06 5.98
CA ASP A 143 -16.49 24.21 6.04
C ASP A 143 -15.77 25.51 5.70
N GLY A 144 -14.55 25.69 6.19
CA GLY A 144 -13.72 26.86 5.86
C GLY A 144 -13.37 26.94 4.38
N ILE A 145 -13.09 25.82 3.72
CA ILE A 145 -12.84 25.75 2.26
C ILE A 145 -14.12 26.08 1.48
N ARG A 146 -15.30 25.59 1.91
CA ARG A 146 -16.59 25.94 1.30
C ARG A 146 -16.83 27.45 1.39
N GLU A 147 -16.70 28.02 2.58
CA GLU A 147 -16.89 29.44 2.81
C GLU A 147 -15.91 30.30 2.00
N ALA A 148 -14.63 29.94 1.97
CA ALA A 148 -13.61 30.70 1.26
C ALA A 148 -13.84 30.78 -0.25
N TYR A 149 -14.43 29.75 -0.86
CA TYR A 149 -14.45 29.59 -2.32
C TYR A 149 -15.85 29.42 -2.93
N GLU A 150 -16.93 29.64 -2.15
CA GLU A 150 -18.30 29.53 -2.65
C GLU A 150 -18.57 30.46 -3.85
N ASP A 151 -18.01 31.66 -3.85
CA ASP A 151 -18.19 32.68 -4.87
C ASP A 151 -17.21 32.61 -6.04
N ALA A 152 -16.36 31.57 -6.11
CA ALA A 152 -15.47 31.38 -7.24
C ALA A 152 -16.26 31.20 -8.55
N GLU A 153 -15.75 31.78 -9.66
CA GLU A 153 -16.32 31.59 -11.00
C GLU A 153 -16.22 30.12 -11.43
N HIS A 154 -15.04 29.54 -11.25
CA HIS A 154 -14.80 28.12 -11.48
C HIS A 154 -13.97 27.51 -10.35
N ARG A 155 -14.27 26.27 -10.01
CA ARG A 155 -13.48 25.44 -9.08
C ARG A 155 -13.08 24.16 -9.79
N LEU A 156 -11.78 23.94 -9.88
CA LEU A 156 -11.16 22.74 -10.41
C LEU A 156 -10.62 21.90 -9.26
N ALA A 157 -11.27 20.81 -8.93
CA ALA A 157 -10.80 19.84 -7.96
C ALA A 157 -9.96 18.77 -8.65
N LEU A 158 -8.76 18.52 -8.11
CA LEU A 158 -7.81 17.52 -8.60
C LEU A 158 -7.58 16.48 -7.52
N THR A 159 -7.56 15.23 -7.89
CA THR A 159 -7.13 14.15 -6.99
C THR A 159 -6.63 12.94 -7.77
N GLY A 160 -5.69 12.21 -7.20
CA GLY A 160 -5.31 10.87 -7.67
C GLY A 160 -6.16 9.78 -7.03
N THR A 161 -6.75 10.09 -5.88
CA THR A 161 -7.50 9.18 -5.03
C THR A 161 -8.68 9.93 -4.43
N PRO A 162 -9.89 9.79 -4.97
CA PRO A 162 -11.07 10.48 -4.45
C PRO A 162 -11.62 9.84 -3.15
N PHE A 163 -10.71 9.44 -2.26
CA PHE A 163 -11.04 8.83 -0.97
C PHE A 163 -10.74 9.77 0.17
N ARG A 164 -11.44 9.57 1.29
CA ARG A 164 -11.13 10.18 2.58
C ARG A 164 -11.00 9.11 3.65
N SER A 165 -10.33 9.45 4.73
CA SER A 165 -10.23 8.61 5.92
C SER A 165 -11.50 8.60 6.76
N ASP A 166 -12.43 9.53 6.51
CA ASP A 166 -13.73 9.66 7.19
C ASP A 166 -14.90 9.63 6.19
N ASP A 167 -16.11 9.42 6.69
CA ASP A 167 -17.35 9.36 5.90
C ASP A 167 -17.94 10.76 5.57
N SER A 168 -17.14 11.83 5.63
CA SER A 168 -17.64 13.17 5.32
C SER A 168 -17.46 13.52 3.84
N GLN A 169 -18.41 14.29 3.30
CA GLN A 169 -18.37 14.72 1.91
C GLN A 169 -17.17 15.63 1.61
N ILE A 170 -16.49 15.37 0.50
CA ILE A 170 -15.44 16.24 -0.02
C ILE A 170 -16.09 17.55 -0.51
N PRO A 171 -15.59 18.73 -0.10
CA PRO A 171 -16.15 20.01 -0.57
C PRO A 171 -16.16 20.11 -2.09
N PHE A 172 -17.25 20.64 -2.66
CA PHE A 172 -17.43 20.87 -4.10
C PHE A 172 -17.39 19.63 -4.98
N VAL A 173 -17.48 18.43 -4.40
CA VAL A 173 -17.62 17.16 -5.13
C VAL A 173 -19.09 16.76 -5.15
N ARG A 174 -19.57 16.35 -6.31
CA ARG A 174 -20.92 15.82 -6.47
C ARG A 174 -20.97 14.37 -6.06
N TYR A 175 -22.09 13.98 -5.43
CA TYR A 175 -22.36 12.60 -5.03
C TYR A 175 -23.69 12.16 -5.64
N GLU A 176 -23.73 10.93 -6.10
CA GLU A 176 -24.93 10.28 -6.63
C GLU A 176 -25.16 8.96 -5.88
N GLU A 177 -26.42 8.58 -5.69
CA GLU A 177 -26.75 7.28 -5.12
C GLU A 177 -26.46 6.18 -6.16
N ASP A 178 -25.76 5.13 -5.72
CA ASP A 178 -25.62 3.90 -6.52
C ASP A 178 -26.90 3.05 -6.41
N GLY A 179 -26.93 1.91 -7.11
CA GLY A 179 -28.08 0.99 -7.08
C GLY A 179 -28.31 0.32 -5.72
N GLU A 180 -27.40 0.50 -4.75
CA GLU A 180 -27.44 -0.05 -3.38
C GLU A 180 -27.77 1.02 -2.33
N GLY A 181 -28.00 2.27 -2.74
CA GLY A 181 -28.34 3.38 -1.85
C GLY A 181 -27.13 4.07 -1.21
N HIS A 182 -25.92 3.83 -1.71
CA HIS A 182 -24.72 4.53 -1.24
C HIS A 182 -24.46 5.77 -2.07
N LEU A 183 -23.98 6.83 -1.41
CA LEU A 183 -23.54 8.04 -2.08
C LEU A 183 -22.11 7.86 -2.60
N VAL A 184 -21.98 7.88 -3.92
CA VAL A 184 -20.69 7.73 -4.63
C VAL A 184 -20.28 9.05 -5.25
N SER A 185 -19.01 9.44 -5.10
CA SER A 185 -18.48 10.66 -5.74
C SER A 185 -18.51 10.53 -7.26
N ARG A 186 -18.93 11.60 -7.93
CA ARG A 186 -18.98 11.66 -9.39
C ARG A 186 -17.89 12.60 -9.92
N ALA A 187 -16.91 12.02 -10.57
CA ALA A 187 -15.90 12.76 -11.31
C ALA A 187 -16.47 13.24 -12.64
N ASP A 188 -16.11 14.46 -13.03
CA ASP A 188 -16.40 14.97 -14.38
C ASP A 188 -15.47 14.31 -15.40
N TYR A 189 -14.21 14.06 -15.02
CA TYR A 189 -13.26 13.35 -15.85
C TYR A 189 -12.44 12.37 -15.03
N THR A 190 -12.29 11.13 -15.53
CA THR A 190 -11.48 10.09 -14.88
C THR A 190 -10.42 9.56 -15.82
N TYR A 191 -9.15 9.63 -15.38
CA TYR A 191 -8.00 9.03 -16.04
C TYR A 191 -7.28 8.10 -15.06
N GLY A 192 -7.70 6.86 -15.03
CA GLY A 192 -7.22 5.88 -14.08
C GLY A 192 -5.89 5.23 -14.45
N TYR A 193 -5.39 4.40 -13.54
CA TYR A 193 -4.09 3.73 -13.69
C TYR A 193 -4.04 2.83 -14.94
N SER A 194 -5.09 2.05 -15.24
CA SER A 194 -5.11 1.19 -16.43
C SER A 194 -5.01 1.97 -17.73
N HIS A 195 -5.74 3.10 -17.86
CA HIS A 195 -5.62 3.97 -19.03
C HIS A 195 -4.22 4.59 -19.13
N ALA A 196 -3.69 5.06 -17.98
CA ALA A 196 -2.36 5.65 -17.95
C ALA A 196 -1.25 4.62 -18.25
N LEU A 197 -1.48 3.36 -17.90
CA LEU A 197 -0.59 2.25 -18.21
C LEU A 197 -0.61 1.91 -19.70
N SER A 198 -1.80 1.80 -20.31
CA SER A 198 -1.95 1.56 -21.75
C SER A 198 -1.38 2.70 -22.59
N ASP A 199 -1.47 3.95 -22.11
CA ASP A 199 -0.89 5.12 -22.75
C ASP A 199 0.63 5.27 -22.52
N GLY A 200 1.24 4.39 -21.71
CA GLY A 200 2.66 4.48 -21.33
C GLY A 200 3.01 5.69 -20.48
N VAL A 201 2.04 6.32 -19.83
CA VAL A 201 2.20 7.49 -18.96
C VAL A 201 2.74 7.12 -17.60
N VAL A 202 2.31 5.95 -17.10
CA VAL A 202 2.79 5.33 -15.88
C VAL A 202 3.41 3.97 -16.19
N ARG A 203 4.21 3.44 -15.27
CA ARG A 203 4.83 2.13 -15.40
C ARG A 203 4.08 1.06 -14.61
N PRO A 204 4.20 -0.21 -15.01
CA PRO A 204 3.66 -1.34 -14.26
C PRO A 204 4.26 -1.41 -12.85
N VAL A 205 3.42 -1.73 -11.87
CA VAL A 205 3.85 -2.04 -10.50
C VAL A 205 3.54 -3.50 -10.22
N VAL A 206 4.56 -4.28 -9.90
CA VAL A 206 4.43 -5.67 -9.49
C VAL A 206 4.55 -5.73 -7.98
N PHE A 207 3.55 -6.29 -7.31
CA PHE A 207 3.59 -6.50 -5.87
C PHE A 207 4.15 -7.88 -5.56
N LEU A 208 5.10 -7.93 -4.60
CA LEU A 208 5.68 -9.14 -4.08
C LEU A 208 5.20 -9.29 -2.65
N ALA A 209 4.26 -10.20 -2.43
CA ALA A 209 3.67 -10.45 -1.12
C ALA A 209 4.51 -11.47 -0.36
N TYR A 210 4.98 -11.08 0.82
CA TYR A 210 5.79 -11.94 1.71
C TYR A 210 4.97 -12.40 2.90
N SER A 211 4.89 -13.70 3.07
CA SER A 211 4.33 -14.40 4.21
C SER A 211 5.41 -14.80 5.21
N GLY A 212 5.08 -15.66 6.14
CA GLY A 212 5.98 -16.27 7.11
C GLY A 212 5.27 -16.57 8.42
N GLU A 213 5.84 -17.45 9.23
CA GLU A 213 5.32 -17.79 10.55
C GLU A 213 5.80 -16.76 11.58
N ALA A 214 4.91 -15.92 12.06
CA ALA A 214 5.16 -14.97 13.13
C ALA A 214 4.87 -15.62 14.49
N ARG A 215 5.79 -15.44 15.45
CA ARG A 215 5.68 -15.97 16.81
C ARG A 215 5.78 -14.85 17.84
N TRP A 216 4.85 -14.85 18.80
CA TRP A 216 4.84 -13.87 19.87
C TRP A 216 4.35 -14.48 21.18
N ARG A 217 4.67 -13.82 22.29
CA ARG A 217 4.21 -14.17 23.63
C ARG A 217 3.29 -13.07 24.16
N ASP A 218 2.14 -13.43 24.68
CA ASP A 218 1.22 -12.46 25.28
C ASP A 218 1.62 -12.11 26.72
N SER A 219 0.87 -11.18 27.34
CA SER A 219 1.08 -10.77 28.74
C SER A 219 0.84 -11.86 29.77
N ALA A 220 0.11 -12.92 29.41
CA ALA A 220 -0.10 -14.09 30.26
C ALA A 220 1.05 -15.11 30.14
N GLY A 221 2.04 -14.86 29.27
CA GLY A 221 3.17 -15.73 28.99
C GLY A 221 2.87 -16.87 28.01
N GLU A 222 1.69 -16.85 27.35
CA GLU A 222 1.34 -17.81 26.32
C GLU A 222 2.02 -17.43 24.98
N GLU A 223 2.58 -18.44 24.32
CA GLU A 223 3.20 -18.29 23.01
C GLU A 223 2.21 -18.65 21.91
N TYR A 224 2.17 -17.79 20.90
CA TYR A 224 1.35 -17.94 19.71
C TYR A 224 2.24 -18.03 18.49
N ALA A 225 1.79 -18.78 17.51
CA ALA A 225 2.36 -18.79 16.17
C ALA A 225 1.22 -18.65 15.16
N ALA A 226 1.42 -17.81 14.16
CA ALA A 226 0.47 -17.61 13.08
C ALA A 226 1.20 -17.23 11.80
N ARG A 227 0.74 -17.78 10.67
CA ARG A 227 1.28 -17.45 9.35
C ARG A 227 0.58 -16.21 8.81
N LEU A 228 1.36 -15.25 8.31
CA LEU A 228 0.80 -14.11 7.57
C LEU A 228 0.06 -14.63 6.32
N GLY A 229 -1.13 -14.06 6.05
CA GLY A 229 -1.98 -14.48 4.93
C GLY A 229 -2.98 -15.57 5.26
N GLU A 230 -2.84 -16.28 6.37
CA GLU A 230 -3.86 -17.21 6.84
C GLU A 230 -5.07 -16.46 7.41
N PRO A 231 -6.29 -17.05 7.33
CA PRO A 231 -7.48 -16.44 7.94
C PRO A 231 -7.37 -16.51 9.46
N LEU A 232 -6.99 -15.40 10.07
CA LEU A 232 -6.88 -15.20 11.52
C LEU A 232 -7.96 -14.20 11.98
N ASN A 233 -8.22 -14.13 13.29
CA ASN A 233 -8.99 -13.01 13.82
C ASN A 233 -8.19 -11.69 13.71
N ALA A 234 -8.87 -10.54 13.81
CA ALA A 234 -8.26 -9.22 13.66
C ALA A 234 -7.06 -8.99 14.59
N GLU A 235 -7.20 -9.39 15.87
CA GLU A 235 -6.15 -9.22 16.88
C GLU A 235 -4.89 -10.05 16.55
N HIS A 236 -5.05 -11.31 16.18
CA HIS A 236 -3.91 -12.17 15.81
C HIS A 236 -3.26 -11.73 14.52
N THR A 237 -4.04 -11.27 13.54
CA THR A 237 -3.50 -10.70 12.29
C THR A 237 -2.66 -9.45 12.59
N ALA A 238 -3.16 -8.53 13.41
CA ALA A 238 -2.44 -7.32 13.78
C ALA A 238 -1.14 -7.63 14.53
N ARG A 239 -1.16 -8.60 15.47
CA ARG A 239 0.04 -9.03 16.20
C ARG A 239 1.04 -9.74 15.31
N ALA A 240 0.61 -10.66 14.45
CA ALA A 240 1.47 -11.32 13.49
C ALA A 240 2.13 -10.30 12.54
N TRP A 241 1.36 -9.35 12.05
CA TRP A 241 1.87 -8.28 11.18
C TRP A 241 2.92 -7.41 11.89
N ARG A 242 2.63 -6.92 13.10
CA ARG A 242 3.60 -6.15 13.89
C ARG A 242 4.86 -6.96 14.21
N THR A 243 4.70 -8.26 14.51
CA THR A 243 5.84 -9.16 14.77
C THR A 243 6.71 -9.31 13.53
N ALA A 244 6.13 -9.44 12.34
CA ALA A 244 6.88 -9.47 11.08
C ALA A 244 7.63 -8.16 10.81
N LEU A 245 7.05 -7.03 11.16
CA LEU A 245 7.68 -5.70 11.01
C LEU A 245 8.75 -5.39 12.07
N ASP A 246 8.97 -6.25 13.07
CA ASP A 246 10.02 -6.02 14.06
C ASP A 246 11.41 -6.09 13.40
N PRO A 247 12.22 -5.00 13.44
CA PRO A 247 13.56 -4.99 12.85
C PRO A 247 14.55 -5.96 13.52
N LYS A 248 14.21 -6.53 14.67
CA LYS A 248 15.01 -7.52 15.38
C LYS A 248 14.68 -8.96 14.97
N GLY A 249 13.51 -9.15 14.32
CA GLY A 249 13.10 -10.45 13.78
C GLY A 249 13.90 -10.81 12.52
N GLU A 250 13.58 -11.93 11.91
CA GLU A 250 14.22 -12.40 10.68
C GLU A 250 13.50 -11.94 9.43
N TRP A 251 12.18 -11.67 9.52
CA TRP A 251 11.34 -11.32 8.40
C TRP A 251 11.77 -10.00 7.71
N MET A 252 11.89 -8.91 8.47
CA MET A 252 12.27 -7.61 7.90
C MET A 252 13.68 -7.62 7.28
N PRO A 253 14.72 -8.15 7.93
CA PRO A 253 16.04 -8.29 7.28
C PRO A 253 15.99 -9.10 5.98
N ALA A 254 15.23 -10.19 5.93
CA ALA A 254 15.08 -11.01 4.73
C ALA A 254 14.37 -10.26 3.59
N VAL A 255 13.26 -9.59 3.88
CA VAL A 255 12.54 -8.77 2.88
C VAL A 255 13.38 -7.59 2.39
N LEU A 256 14.12 -6.92 3.28
CA LEU A 256 15.04 -5.83 2.89
C LEU A 256 16.20 -6.36 2.02
N GLN A 257 16.70 -7.56 2.30
CA GLN A 257 17.72 -8.22 1.46
C GLN A 257 17.16 -8.55 0.07
N ALA A 258 15.95 -9.13 -0.01
CA ALA A 258 15.29 -9.44 -1.27
C ALA A 258 15.02 -8.16 -2.09
N ALA A 259 14.53 -7.11 -1.43
CA ALA A 259 14.30 -5.81 -2.07
C ALA A 259 15.62 -5.17 -2.56
N HIS A 260 16.70 -5.29 -1.79
CA HIS A 260 18.03 -4.82 -2.20
C HIS A 260 18.55 -5.61 -3.41
N THR A 261 18.43 -6.92 -3.41
CA THR A 261 18.77 -7.78 -4.55
C THR A 261 18.00 -7.35 -5.80
N ARG A 262 16.70 -7.11 -5.66
CA ARG A 262 15.86 -6.60 -6.74
C ARG A 262 16.33 -5.24 -7.26
N LEU A 263 16.67 -4.32 -6.36
CA LEU A 263 17.18 -3.01 -6.74
C LEU A 263 18.48 -3.12 -7.53
N LEU A 264 19.43 -3.97 -7.09
CA LEU A 264 20.69 -4.19 -7.80
C LEU A 264 20.48 -4.78 -9.21
N GLN A 265 19.50 -5.66 -9.38
CA GLN A 265 19.15 -6.20 -10.70
C GLN A 265 18.59 -5.11 -11.61
N LEU A 266 17.68 -4.26 -11.11
CA LEU A 266 17.16 -3.12 -11.86
C LEU A 266 18.27 -2.13 -12.25
N ARG A 267 19.22 -1.88 -11.36
CA ARG A 267 20.35 -0.95 -11.61
C ARG A 267 21.30 -1.41 -12.70
N ARG A 268 21.28 -2.66 -13.12
CA ARG A 268 22.01 -3.12 -14.32
C ARG A 268 21.53 -2.44 -15.59
N HIS A 269 20.25 -2.08 -15.66
CA HIS A 269 19.62 -1.44 -16.82
C HIS A 269 19.25 0.03 -16.56
N ILE A 270 19.03 0.39 -15.30
CA ILE A 270 18.62 1.72 -14.82
C ILE A 270 19.56 2.10 -13.67
N PRO A 271 20.79 2.58 -13.96
CA PRO A 271 21.85 2.74 -12.95
C PRO A 271 21.49 3.64 -11.76
N ASP A 272 20.58 4.59 -11.98
CA ASP A 272 20.10 5.54 -10.97
C ASP A 272 18.81 5.09 -10.26
N ALA A 273 18.30 3.88 -10.50
CA ALA A 273 17.12 3.37 -9.81
C ALA A 273 17.30 3.45 -8.31
N GLY A 274 16.27 3.94 -7.61
CA GLY A 274 16.23 4.10 -6.16
C GLY A 274 15.18 3.22 -5.50
N GLY A 275 15.39 2.94 -4.22
CA GLY A 275 14.46 2.23 -3.36
C GLY A 275 13.92 3.13 -2.24
N LEU A 276 12.69 2.85 -1.80
CA LEU A 276 12.02 3.52 -0.69
C LEU A 276 11.44 2.50 0.28
N VAL A 277 11.79 2.62 1.55
CA VAL A 277 11.14 1.88 2.65
C VAL A 277 10.19 2.82 3.37
N ILE A 278 8.93 2.41 3.49
CA ILE A 278 7.87 3.14 4.19
C ILE A 278 7.73 2.54 5.58
N ALA A 279 8.19 3.24 6.61
CA ALA A 279 8.21 2.77 8.00
C ALA A 279 7.01 3.31 8.80
N SER A 280 6.62 2.59 9.85
CA SER A 280 5.54 2.99 10.75
C SER A 280 5.90 4.22 11.60
N ASP A 281 7.13 4.27 12.13
CA ASP A 281 7.59 5.27 13.08
C ASP A 281 9.10 5.55 12.93
N THR A 282 9.57 6.57 13.63
CA THR A 282 10.98 7.02 13.63
C THR A 282 11.95 5.95 14.11
N LYS A 283 11.56 5.14 15.09
CA LYS A 283 12.44 4.10 15.69
C LYS A 283 12.66 2.97 14.71
N THR A 284 11.59 2.46 14.10
CA THR A 284 11.66 1.42 13.07
C THR A 284 12.37 1.92 11.82
N ALA A 285 12.12 3.16 11.37
CA ALA A 285 12.83 3.77 10.24
C ALA A 285 14.34 3.79 10.42
N ARG A 286 14.81 4.22 11.59
CA ARG A 286 16.25 4.23 11.91
C ARG A 286 16.84 2.82 12.00
N ALA A 287 16.07 1.83 12.45
CA ALA A 287 16.50 0.44 12.51
C ALA A 287 16.61 -0.17 11.10
N TYR A 288 15.61 0.05 10.24
CA TYR A 288 15.65 -0.41 8.84
C TYR A 288 16.79 0.25 8.05
N ALA A 289 17.03 1.55 8.26
CA ALA A 289 18.16 2.23 7.65
C ALA A 289 19.50 1.61 8.06
N LYS A 290 19.67 1.18 9.32
CA LYS A 290 20.87 0.49 9.77
C LYS A 290 21.05 -0.89 9.11
N ILE A 291 19.95 -1.62 8.87
CA ILE A 291 19.99 -2.89 8.15
C ILE A 291 20.43 -2.63 6.70
N LEU A 292 19.74 -1.70 6.02
CA LEU A 292 20.04 -1.35 4.64
C LEU A 292 21.46 -0.79 4.46
N GLN A 293 21.99 -0.04 5.43
CA GLN A 293 23.35 0.50 5.36
C GLN A 293 24.42 -0.59 5.31
N LYS A 294 24.14 -1.80 5.83
CA LYS A 294 25.03 -2.95 5.72
C LYS A 294 24.99 -3.60 4.33
N LEU A 295 23.89 -3.41 3.60
CA LEU A 295 23.65 -3.98 2.28
C LEU A 295 24.04 -3.00 1.17
N SER A 296 23.74 -1.71 1.40
CA SER A 296 23.91 -0.65 0.41
C SER A 296 25.38 -0.21 0.28
N SER A 297 25.80 0.05 -0.96
CA SER A 297 27.10 0.65 -1.26
C SER A 297 27.14 2.18 -1.14
N THR A 298 25.96 2.80 -0.94
CA THR A 298 25.79 4.25 -0.79
C THR A 298 25.14 4.57 0.54
N PRO A 299 25.22 5.82 1.04
CA PRO A 299 24.48 6.24 2.22
C PRO A 299 22.99 5.98 2.09
N VAL A 300 22.34 5.65 3.21
CA VAL A 300 20.88 5.50 3.27
C VAL A 300 20.28 6.80 3.80
N ALA A 301 19.48 7.47 2.96
CA ALA A 301 18.78 8.69 3.35
C ALA A 301 17.62 8.36 4.31
N ILE A 302 17.49 9.13 5.41
CA ILE A 302 16.38 9.01 6.36
C ILE A 302 15.58 10.31 6.32
N VAL A 303 14.27 10.20 6.07
CA VAL A 303 13.33 11.31 6.00
C VAL A 303 12.24 11.11 7.04
N LEU A 304 12.21 12.01 8.02
CA LEU A 304 11.27 11.95 9.14
C LEU A 304 10.39 13.21 9.12
N SER A 305 9.07 13.04 9.32
CA SER A 305 8.09 14.15 9.26
C SER A 305 8.41 15.30 10.19
N ASP A 306 8.94 14.98 11.36
CA ASP A 306 9.09 15.92 12.47
C ASP A 306 10.47 16.58 12.52
N GLU A 307 11.36 16.26 11.57
CA GLU A 307 12.71 16.82 11.53
C GLU A 307 12.82 17.96 10.50
N PRO A 308 13.41 19.12 10.88
CA PRO A 308 13.75 20.17 9.92
C PRO A 308 14.66 19.64 8.80
N GLY A 309 14.52 20.17 7.59
CA GLY A 309 15.37 19.78 6.46
C GLY A 309 14.94 18.48 5.77
N SER A 310 13.74 17.99 6.04
CA SER A 310 13.23 16.77 5.37
C SER A 310 13.01 16.96 3.88
N SER A 311 12.51 18.13 3.45
CA SER A 311 12.31 18.47 2.04
C SER A 311 13.63 18.58 1.28
N GLU A 312 14.64 19.16 1.88
CA GLU A 312 15.99 19.25 1.31
C GLU A 312 16.60 17.87 1.12
N ARG A 313 16.49 16.98 2.12
CA ARG A 313 16.96 15.59 2.01
C ARG A 313 16.26 14.80 0.93
N ILE A 314 14.96 15.04 0.71
CA ILE A 314 14.22 14.44 -0.40
C ILE A 314 14.77 14.94 -1.73
N SER A 315 15.00 16.25 -1.88
CA SER A 315 15.55 16.84 -3.10
C SER A 315 16.97 16.33 -3.37
N GLU A 316 17.83 16.30 -2.36
CA GLU A 316 19.18 15.74 -2.44
C GLU A 316 19.15 14.27 -2.88
N PHE A 317 18.26 13.46 -2.28
CA PHE A 317 18.09 12.07 -2.72
C PHE A 317 17.56 11.98 -4.14
N ALA A 318 16.61 12.83 -4.56
CA ALA A 318 16.06 12.82 -5.91
C ALA A 318 17.12 13.08 -6.98
N ASP A 319 18.07 13.99 -6.70
CA ASP A 319 19.15 14.39 -7.59
C ASP A 319 20.39 13.48 -7.50
N SER A 320 20.46 12.61 -6.48
CA SER A 320 21.55 11.68 -6.26
C SER A 320 21.38 10.37 -7.03
N THR A 321 22.40 9.52 -6.95
CA THR A 321 22.34 8.12 -7.38
C THR A 321 22.29 7.15 -6.19
N ASP A 322 22.02 7.63 -4.98
CA ASP A 322 21.94 6.82 -3.78
C ASP A 322 20.86 5.74 -3.90
N GLN A 323 21.13 4.60 -3.28
CA GLN A 323 20.31 3.41 -3.47
C GLN A 323 19.01 3.47 -2.69
N TRP A 324 19.05 3.94 -1.43
CA TRP A 324 17.92 3.79 -0.52
C TRP A 324 17.54 5.07 0.21
N MET A 325 16.25 5.26 0.33
CA MET A 325 15.62 6.21 1.25
C MET A 325 14.68 5.44 2.18
N VAL A 326 14.67 5.80 3.47
CA VAL A 326 13.69 5.31 4.46
C VAL A 326 12.89 6.50 4.95
N ALA A 327 11.57 6.42 4.86
CA ALA A 327 10.68 7.51 5.25
C ALA A 327 9.57 7.03 6.19
N VAL A 328 9.17 7.90 7.12
CA VAL A 328 8.02 7.72 8.01
C VAL A 328 6.89 8.59 7.52
N ARG A 329 5.71 8.03 7.29
CA ARG A 329 4.42 8.72 7.00
C ARG A 329 4.42 9.86 5.96
N MET A 330 5.52 10.62 5.80
CA MET A 330 5.66 11.72 4.81
C MET A 330 5.50 11.29 3.36
N VAL A 331 5.34 10.01 3.13
CA VAL A 331 5.18 9.46 1.79
C VAL A 331 3.86 9.89 1.16
N SER A 332 2.89 10.32 1.95
CA SER A 332 1.60 10.80 1.46
C SER A 332 1.70 12.14 0.74
N GLU A 333 2.68 13.01 1.08
CA GLU A 333 2.71 14.39 0.58
C GLU A 333 4.12 14.86 0.20
N GLY A 334 4.28 15.35 -1.01
CA GLY A 334 5.44 16.14 -1.44
C GLY A 334 6.69 15.39 -1.91
N VAL A 335 6.76 14.05 -1.78
CA VAL A 335 7.91 13.28 -2.28
C VAL A 335 7.76 13.01 -3.77
N ASP A 336 8.39 13.83 -4.60
CA ASP A 336 8.51 13.58 -6.04
C ASP A 336 9.92 13.09 -6.39
N VAL A 337 10.11 11.78 -6.32
CA VAL A 337 11.37 11.12 -6.71
C VAL A 337 11.10 10.12 -7.84
N PRO A 338 11.13 10.55 -9.10
CA PRO A 338 10.74 9.71 -10.25
C PRO A 338 11.60 8.45 -10.44
N ARG A 339 12.81 8.41 -9.87
CA ARG A 339 13.73 7.28 -9.95
C ARG A 339 13.42 6.12 -8.97
N LEU A 340 12.43 6.27 -8.08
CA LEU A 340 12.01 5.19 -7.18
C LEU A 340 11.43 4.03 -7.97
N ALA A 341 12.05 2.86 -7.91
CA ALA A 341 11.68 1.67 -8.66
C ALA A 341 11.44 0.43 -7.78
N VAL A 342 11.91 0.46 -6.52
CA VAL A 342 11.66 -0.60 -5.54
C VAL A 342 11.06 0.01 -4.29
N GLY A 343 9.95 -0.56 -3.82
CA GLY A 343 9.26 -0.17 -2.60
C GLY A 343 9.26 -1.28 -1.57
N VAL A 344 9.34 -0.94 -0.28
CA VAL A 344 9.07 -1.86 0.82
C VAL A 344 8.01 -1.24 1.71
N TYR A 345 6.85 -1.88 1.79
CA TYR A 345 5.73 -1.45 2.61
C TYR A 345 5.91 -1.99 4.03
N ALA A 346 6.69 -1.30 4.84
CA ALA A 346 7.09 -1.70 6.19
C ALA A 346 6.31 -0.92 7.26
N THR A 347 4.98 -0.83 7.07
CA THR A 347 4.06 -0.13 7.98
C THR A 347 2.79 -0.94 8.16
N SER A 348 2.11 -0.76 9.29
CA SER A 348 0.79 -1.33 9.56
C SER A 348 -0.38 -0.44 9.09
N ALA A 349 -0.11 0.71 8.49
CA ALA A 349 -1.16 1.54 7.90
C ALA A 349 -1.82 0.80 6.72
N ALA A 350 -3.14 0.64 6.74
CA ALA A 350 -3.89 -0.14 5.75
C ALA A 350 -5.08 0.61 5.16
N THR A 351 -5.13 1.95 5.28
CA THR A 351 -6.20 2.71 4.66
C THR A 351 -6.03 2.73 3.14
N PRO A 352 -7.12 2.63 2.36
CA PRO A 352 -7.05 2.71 0.89
C PRO A 352 -6.34 3.96 0.40
N LEU A 353 -6.58 5.11 1.05
CA LEU A 353 -5.94 6.38 0.74
C LEU A 353 -4.42 6.30 0.92
N PHE A 354 -3.95 5.87 2.10
CA PHE A 354 -2.51 5.78 2.38
C PHE A 354 -1.82 4.79 1.44
N PHE A 355 -2.43 3.63 1.19
CA PHE A 355 -1.90 2.63 0.26
C PHE A 355 -1.76 3.22 -1.14
N ALA A 356 -2.82 3.84 -1.68
CA ALA A 356 -2.80 4.43 -3.02
C ALA A 356 -1.76 5.56 -3.16
N GLN A 357 -1.61 6.40 -2.13
CA GLN A 357 -0.59 7.45 -2.09
C GLN A 357 0.83 6.86 -2.03
N ALA A 358 1.05 5.83 -1.21
CA ALA A 358 2.32 5.14 -1.10
C ALA A 358 2.73 4.49 -2.44
N ILE A 359 1.81 3.74 -3.07
CA ILE A 359 2.06 3.08 -4.36
C ILE A 359 2.21 4.11 -5.48
N GLY A 360 1.48 5.22 -5.41
CA GLY A 360 1.57 6.34 -6.35
C GLY A 360 2.99 6.91 -6.52
N ARG A 361 3.91 6.66 -5.57
CA ARG A 361 5.32 7.05 -5.67
C ARG A 361 6.11 6.20 -6.66
N PHE A 362 5.64 4.99 -6.93
CA PHE A 362 6.33 4.03 -7.78
C PHE A 362 5.77 3.95 -9.22
N VAL A 363 4.61 4.56 -9.50
CA VAL A 363 3.97 4.45 -10.82
C VAL A 363 4.57 5.35 -11.89
N ARG A 364 5.43 6.29 -11.55
CA ARG A 364 5.99 7.26 -12.51
C ARG A 364 6.92 6.60 -13.50
N SER A 365 6.62 6.73 -14.79
CA SER A 365 7.48 6.28 -15.89
C SER A 365 8.41 7.41 -16.33
N ARG A 366 9.71 7.13 -16.40
CA ARG A 366 10.73 8.02 -16.97
C ARG A 366 11.12 7.59 -18.39
N ARG A 367 11.03 6.29 -18.63
CA ARG A 367 11.38 5.65 -19.92
C ARG A 367 10.34 4.58 -20.25
N PRO A 368 10.04 4.36 -21.53
CA PRO A 368 9.16 3.27 -21.92
C PRO A 368 9.69 1.92 -21.40
N GLY A 369 8.79 1.08 -20.89
CA GLY A 369 9.10 -0.27 -20.43
C GLY A 369 9.69 -0.37 -19.02
N GLU A 370 9.87 0.75 -18.27
CA GLU A 370 10.27 0.66 -16.86
C GLU A 370 9.19 -0.06 -16.04
N THR A 371 9.60 -0.94 -15.12
CA THR A 371 8.75 -1.58 -14.13
C THR A 371 9.13 -1.16 -12.71
N ALA A 372 8.17 -1.18 -11.80
CA ALA A 372 8.44 -1.05 -10.38
C ALA A 372 8.06 -2.33 -9.63
N SER A 373 8.70 -2.55 -8.48
CA SER A 373 8.43 -3.69 -7.62
C SER A 373 8.17 -3.21 -6.20
N VAL A 374 7.07 -3.63 -5.59
CA VAL A 374 6.71 -3.25 -4.22
C VAL A 374 6.57 -4.51 -3.37
N PHE A 375 7.38 -4.59 -2.34
CA PHE A 375 7.38 -5.65 -1.35
C PHE A 375 6.39 -5.31 -0.25
N LEU A 376 5.48 -6.22 0.08
CA LEU A 376 4.45 -6.00 1.10
C LEU A 376 4.20 -7.27 1.93
N PRO A 377 3.78 -7.13 3.19
CA PRO A 377 3.34 -8.26 3.99
C PRO A 377 2.10 -8.92 3.37
N SER A 378 2.06 -10.26 3.38
CA SER A 378 0.91 -11.05 2.90
C SER A 378 -0.24 -10.96 3.90
N VAL A 379 -0.82 -9.77 4.05
CA VAL A 379 -1.97 -9.51 4.93
C VAL A 379 -3.20 -9.29 4.06
N PRO A 380 -4.34 -9.95 4.32
CA PRO A 380 -5.50 -9.91 3.44
C PRO A 380 -5.94 -8.51 3.01
N VAL A 381 -5.91 -7.54 3.94
CA VAL A 381 -6.28 -6.15 3.61
C VAL A 381 -5.35 -5.52 2.58
N LEU A 382 -4.03 -5.74 2.67
CA LEU A 382 -3.06 -5.21 1.70
C LEU A 382 -3.14 -5.94 0.36
N LEU A 383 -3.35 -7.27 0.37
CA LEU A 383 -3.53 -8.07 -0.84
C LEU A 383 -4.76 -7.59 -1.60
N ASN A 384 -5.87 -7.37 -0.90
CA ASN A 384 -7.10 -6.83 -1.48
C ASN A 384 -6.88 -5.43 -2.07
N LEU A 385 -6.17 -4.54 -1.35
CA LEU A 385 -5.84 -3.21 -1.87
C LEU A 385 -4.95 -3.27 -3.12
N ALA A 386 -3.98 -4.19 -3.16
CA ALA A 386 -3.11 -4.41 -4.31
C ALA A 386 -3.88 -4.94 -5.53
N GLU A 387 -4.75 -5.95 -5.33
CA GLU A 387 -5.59 -6.53 -6.38
C GLU A 387 -6.60 -5.54 -6.97
N HIS A 388 -7.15 -4.66 -6.12
CA HIS A 388 -8.20 -3.73 -6.49
C HIS A 388 -7.71 -2.30 -6.74
N MET A 389 -6.39 -2.06 -6.75
CA MET A 389 -5.82 -0.73 -6.94
C MET A 389 -6.41 0.02 -8.16
N GLU A 390 -6.84 -0.70 -9.18
CA GLU A 390 -7.46 -0.15 -10.38
C GLU A 390 -8.97 0.09 -10.26
N LYS A 391 -9.65 -0.61 -9.36
CA LYS A 391 -11.13 -0.56 -9.22
C LYS A 391 -11.61 0.50 -8.23
N GLN A 392 -10.75 0.90 -7.28
CA GLN A 392 -11.11 1.87 -6.24
C GLN A 392 -10.89 3.31 -6.73
N ARG A 393 -11.90 3.88 -7.42
CA ARG A 393 -11.82 5.22 -8.02
C ARG A 393 -12.84 6.21 -7.49
N ASP A 394 -13.86 5.73 -6.81
CA ASP A 394 -14.98 6.53 -6.36
C ASP A 394 -15.07 6.56 -4.84
N HIS A 395 -15.29 7.75 -4.27
CA HIS A 395 -15.56 7.89 -2.85
C HIS A 395 -17.00 7.51 -2.56
N VAL A 396 -17.20 6.46 -1.77
CA VAL A 396 -18.51 5.97 -1.37
C VAL A 396 -18.82 6.43 0.05
N LEU A 397 -19.92 7.15 0.24
CA LEU A 397 -20.41 7.56 1.55
C LEU A 397 -21.40 6.53 2.08
N GLY A 398 -21.29 6.24 3.35
CA GLY A 398 -22.10 5.21 4.01
C GLY A 398 -21.45 3.84 3.85
N LYS A 399 -21.18 3.21 4.99
CA LYS A 399 -20.78 1.80 4.98
C LYS A 399 -21.98 1.02 4.47
N PRO A 400 -21.82 0.15 3.46
CA PRO A 400 -22.85 -0.83 3.19
C PRO A 400 -23.10 -1.60 4.49
N ASP A 401 -24.38 -1.92 4.76
CA ASP A 401 -24.72 -3.02 5.66
C ASP A 401 -24.20 -4.32 5.02
N ARG A 402 -22.87 -4.46 4.94
CA ARG A 402 -22.26 -5.74 4.62
C ARG A 402 -22.64 -6.69 5.71
N PRO A 403 -23.15 -7.89 5.39
CA PRO A 403 -23.22 -8.92 6.39
C PRO A 403 -21.82 -8.99 7.00
N LYS A 404 -21.72 -8.77 8.31
CA LYS A 404 -20.48 -8.73 9.07
C LYS A 404 -19.63 -9.96 8.78
N GLN A 405 -18.85 -9.94 7.73
CA GLN A 405 -17.62 -10.71 7.61
C GLN A 405 -16.56 -9.88 8.36
N GLY A 406 -16.66 -9.96 9.67
CA GLY A 406 -16.36 -8.90 10.60
C GLY A 406 -14.90 -8.68 10.94
N TRP A 407 -13.90 -9.18 10.21
CA TRP A 407 -12.51 -9.01 10.62
C TRP A 407 -11.73 -8.02 9.75
N GLU A 408 -12.12 -7.80 8.49
CA GLU A 408 -11.46 -6.82 7.61
C GLU A 408 -11.77 -5.38 8.04
N ASP A 409 -13.01 -5.11 8.44
CA ASP A 409 -13.44 -3.79 8.93
C ASP A 409 -12.84 -3.48 10.31
N ASP A 410 -12.66 -4.49 11.17
CA ASP A 410 -12.02 -4.33 12.48
C ASP A 410 -10.51 -4.08 12.36
N LEU A 411 -9.83 -4.72 11.40
CA LEU A 411 -8.42 -4.44 11.08
C LEU A 411 -8.22 -3.04 10.53
N LEU A 412 -9.09 -2.60 9.63
CA LEU A 412 -9.08 -1.24 9.09
C LEU A 412 -9.36 -0.21 10.19
N ALA A 413 -10.33 -0.49 11.08
CA ALA A 413 -10.66 0.39 12.21
C ALA A 413 -9.55 0.43 13.26
N GLU A 414 -8.85 -0.68 13.49
CA GLU A 414 -7.73 -0.77 14.42
C GLU A 414 -6.48 -0.10 13.85
N ALA A 415 -6.16 -0.33 12.57
CA ALA A 415 -5.09 0.38 11.87
C ALA A 415 -5.33 1.91 11.83
N ASN A 416 -6.58 2.35 11.69
CA ASN A 416 -6.94 3.77 11.76
C ASN A 416 -6.86 4.36 13.18
N ARG A 417 -7.18 3.57 14.22
CA ARG A 417 -7.04 4.01 15.62
C ARG A 417 -5.58 4.19 16.01
N GLU A 418 -4.71 3.30 15.56
CA GLU A 418 -3.27 3.37 15.85
C GLU A 418 -2.55 4.55 15.18
N GLN A 419 -3.16 5.20 14.19
CA GLN A 419 -2.65 6.46 13.66
C GLN A 419 -2.74 7.62 14.65
N ASN A 420 -3.57 7.54 15.69
CA ASN A 420 -3.89 8.62 16.61
C ASN A 420 -3.51 8.36 18.07
N GLU A 421 -3.09 7.16 18.45
CA GLU A 421 -2.70 6.85 19.83
C GLU A 421 -1.19 6.58 19.92
N PRO A 422 -0.50 7.13 20.94
CA PRO A 422 0.86 6.71 21.24
C PRO A 422 0.83 5.23 21.61
N ASP A 423 1.77 4.49 21.04
CA ASP A 423 2.05 3.08 21.23
C ASP A 423 1.81 2.64 22.68
N ASP A 424 0.59 2.26 23.00
CA ASP A 424 0.35 1.45 24.18
C ASP A 424 0.84 0.06 23.81
N ALA A 425 2.15 -0.11 23.97
CA ALA A 425 2.85 -1.40 23.85
C ALA A 425 2.32 -2.32 24.97
N GLY A 426 1.01 -2.50 24.98
CA GLY A 426 0.28 -3.39 25.86
C GLY A 426 0.69 -4.82 25.52
N SER A 427 1.75 -5.27 26.19
CA SER A 427 1.80 -6.62 26.74
C SER A 427 1.95 -7.77 25.75
N TYR A 428 2.68 -7.66 24.65
CA TYR A 428 3.18 -8.84 23.97
C TYR A 428 4.67 -8.70 23.63
N GLU A 429 5.38 -9.84 23.61
CA GLU A 429 6.78 -9.92 23.23
C GLU A 429 6.89 -10.60 21.86
N SER A 430 7.48 -9.92 20.87
CA SER A 430 7.80 -10.51 19.58
C SER A 430 8.92 -11.56 19.75
N LEU A 431 8.66 -12.79 19.32
CA LEU A 431 9.63 -13.88 19.36
C LEU A 431 10.33 -14.11 18.01
N GLY A 432 9.82 -13.48 16.93
CA GLY A 432 10.38 -13.53 15.59
C GLY A 432 9.37 -13.95 14.53
N ALA A 433 9.74 -13.76 13.27
CA ALA A 433 9.00 -14.25 12.10
C ALA A 433 10.02 -14.61 11.01
N ASP A 434 9.77 -15.71 10.30
CA ASP A 434 10.50 -16.06 9.08
C ASP A 434 9.84 -15.41 7.86
N ALA A 435 10.53 -15.37 6.73
CA ALA A 435 10.04 -14.74 5.51
C ALA A 435 9.96 -15.75 4.36
N GLU A 436 8.87 -15.69 3.63
CA GLU A 436 8.58 -16.52 2.47
C GLU A 436 7.90 -15.66 1.39
N LEU A 437 8.38 -15.71 0.15
CA LEU A 437 7.66 -15.08 -0.96
C LEU A 437 6.39 -15.92 -1.22
N ASP A 438 5.24 -15.36 -0.91
CA ASP A 438 3.96 -16.05 -0.99
C ASP A 438 3.37 -15.97 -2.40
N SER A 439 3.31 -14.77 -2.95
CA SER A 439 2.73 -14.55 -4.27
C SER A 439 3.18 -13.22 -4.89
N LEU A 440 2.97 -13.11 -6.20
CA LEU A 440 3.09 -11.85 -6.94
C LEU A 440 1.70 -11.41 -7.40
N ILE A 441 1.40 -10.13 -7.20
CA ILE A 441 0.13 -9.54 -7.65
C ILE A 441 0.43 -8.53 -8.75
N TYR A 442 -0.26 -8.67 -9.87
CA TYR A 442 -0.15 -7.77 -11.00
C TYR A 442 -1.45 -7.76 -11.80
N ASP A 443 -1.93 -6.57 -12.18
CA ASP A 443 -3.17 -6.37 -12.98
C ASP A 443 -4.38 -7.12 -12.39
N GLY A 444 -4.54 -7.04 -11.05
CA GLY A 444 -5.63 -7.70 -10.31
C GLY A 444 -5.61 -9.23 -10.36
N SER A 445 -4.48 -9.83 -10.76
CA SER A 445 -4.28 -11.28 -10.80
C SER A 445 -3.10 -11.67 -9.91
N THR A 446 -3.21 -12.82 -9.26
CA THR A 446 -2.17 -13.39 -8.40
C THR A 446 -1.41 -14.47 -9.16
N TYR A 447 -0.08 -14.42 -9.07
CA TYR A 447 0.85 -15.35 -9.74
C TYR A 447 1.81 -15.93 -8.71
N GLY A 448 2.32 -17.11 -9.03
CA GLY A 448 3.35 -17.77 -8.22
C GLY A 448 2.78 -18.63 -7.10
N THR A 449 3.69 -19.27 -6.43
CA THR A 449 3.43 -20.16 -5.30
C THR A 449 4.52 -19.93 -4.26
N GLY A 450 4.22 -20.13 -2.98
CA GLY A 450 5.13 -19.83 -1.89
C GLY A 450 6.54 -20.41 -2.09
N THR A 451 7.55 -19.57 -1.97
CA THR A 451 8.97 -19.92 -2.07
C THR A 451 9.74 -19.33 -0.89
N PHE A 452 10.69 -20.10 -0.35
CA PHE A 452 11.50 -19.63 0.79
C PHE A 452 12.39 -18.45 0.41
N SER A 453 12.50 -17.48 1.32
CA SER A 453 13.41 -16.35 1.14
C SER A 453 14.86 -16.83 1.02
N GLY A 454 15.57 -16.33 0.01
CA GLY A 454 16.94 -16.73 -0.33
C GLY A 454 17.05 -17.97 -1.22
N SER A 455 15.93 -18.56 -1.68
CA SER A 455 15.93 -19.69 -2.61
C SER A 455 16.25 -19.28 -4.06
N GLU A 456 16.59 -20.25 -4.90
CA GLU A 456 16.78 -20.03 -6.33
C GLU A 456 15.48 -19.63 -7.01
N GLU A 457 14.35 -20.20 -6.58
CA GLU A 457 13.02 -19.87 -7.08
C GLU A 457 12.63 -18.41 -6.77
N GLU A 458 12.92 -17.92 -5.55
CA GLU A 458 12.75 -16.50 -5.24
C GLU A 458 13.63 -15.64 -6.14
N ALA A 459 14.88 -16.03 -6.35
CA ALA A 459 15.81 -15.28 -7.20
C ALA A 459 15.32 -15.17 -8.65
N GLU A 460 14.60 -16.16 -9.18
CA GLU A 460 13.97 -16.11 -10.48
C GLU A 460 12.85 -15.06 -10.53
N TYR A 461 11.99 -14.97 -9.51
CA TYR A 461 10.96 -13.93 -9.43
C TYR A 461 11.55 -12.53 -9.24
N LEU A 462 12.57 -12.40 -8.40
CA LEU A 462 13.31 -11.15 -8.26
C LEU A 462 14.03 -10.76 -9.56
N GLY A 463 14.37 -11.73 -10.41
CA GLY A 463 15.03 -11.57 -11.71
C GLY A 463 14.15 -11.03 -12.84
N LEU A 464 12.95 -10.47 -12.57
CA LEU A 464 12.13 -9.82 -13.60
C LEU A 464 12.93 -8.71 -14.30
N PRO A 465 12.99 -8.68 -15.65
CA PRO A 465 13.64 -7.60 -16.36
C PRO A 465 13.08 -6.23 -15.96
N GLY A 466 13.95 -5.25 -15.81
CA GLY A 466 13.54 -3.89 -15.41
C GLY A 466 12.89 -3.06 -16.51
N LEU A 467 12.91 -3.57 -17.75
CA LEU A 467 12.38 -2.92 -18.94
C LEU A 467 11.40 -3.86 -19.64
N LEU A 468 10.16 -3.85 -19.20
CA LEU A 468 9.05 -4.62 -19.77
C LEU A 468 7.81 -3.73 -19.85
N ASP A 469 7.05 -3.84 -20.95
CA ASP A 469 5.71 -3.27 -21.00
C ASP A 469 4.70 -4.14 -20.21
N ALA A 470 3.48 -3.64 -20.04
CA ALA A 470 2.44 -4.28 -19.24
C ALA A 470 2.10 -5.71 -19.73
N ASP A 471 2.01 -5.89 -21.02
CA ASP A 471 1.66 -7.21 -21.63
C ASP A 471 2.82 -8.19 -21.48
N GLN A 472 4.06 -7.72 -21.62
CA GLN A 472 5.26 -8.53 -21.42
C GLN A 472 5.41 -8.98 -19.97
N VAL A 473 5.11 -8.10 -18.99
CA VAL A 473 5.09 -8.48 -17.56
C VAL A 473 4.08 -9.60 -17.34
N LYS A 474 2.85 -9.45 -17.87
CA LYS A 474 1.78 -10.43 -17.72
C LYS A 474 2.12 -11.79 -18.37
N ALA A 475 2.66 -11.76 -19.57
CA ALA A 475 3.09 -12.96 -20.29
C ALA A 475 4.21 -13.69 -19.54
N LEU A 476 5.19 -12.95 -19.01
CA LEU A 476 6.31 -13.51 -18.26
C LEU A 476 5.87 -14.14 -16.93
N LEU A 477 4.98 -13.46 -16.19
CA LEU A 477 4.46 -13.99 -14.92
C LEU A 477 3.63 -15.26 -15.14
N ARG A 478 2.79 -15.32 -16.19
CA ARG A 478 2.04 -16.54 -16.56
C ARG A 478 2.98 -17.68 -16.90
N LYS A 479 3.96 -17.43 -17.74
CA LYS A 479 4.94 -18.45 -18.13
C LYS A 479 5.66 -19.02 -16.89
N ARG A 480 6.12 -18.18 -15.97
CA ARG A 480 6.78 -18.63 -14.74
C ARG A 480 5.84 -19.45 -13.84
N GLN A 481 4.58 -19.05 -13.74
CA GLN A 481 3.58 -19.79 -12.99
C GLN A 481 3.35 -21.18 -13.59
N GLU A 482 3.26 -21.29 -14.93
CA GLU A 482 3.14 -22.57 -15.64
C GLU A 482 4.37 -23.44 -15.39
N GLU A 483 5.58 -22.90 -15.53
CA GLU A 483 6.84 -23.61 -15.25
C GLU A 483 6.93 -24.13 -13.81
N GLN A 484 6.45 -23.34 -12.82
CA GLN A 484 6.40 -23.75 -11.43
C GLN A 484 5.39 -24.87 -11.16
N LEU A 485 4.20 -24.78 -11.76
CA LEU A 485 3.18 -25.81 -11.62
C LEU A 485 3.69 -27.13 -12.22
N ASP A 486 4.28 -27.08 -13.41
CA ASP A 486 4.86 -28.25 -14.07
C ASP A 486 5.98 -28.88 -13.22
N ALA A 487 6.85 -28.05 -12.63
CA ALA A 487 7.93 -28.54 -11.75
C ALA A 487 7.38 -29.18 -10.46
N ARG A 488 6.31 -28.64 -9.87
CA ARG A 488 5.66 -29.23 -8.70
C ARG A 488 4.97 -30.55 -9.03
N ASP A 489 4.23 -30.60 -10.14
CA ASP A 489 3.58 -31.83 -10.58
C ASP A 489 4.60 -32.93 -10.82
N GLU A 490 5.76 -32.59 -11.42
CA GLU A 490 6.86 -33.52 -11.62
C GLU A 490 7.47 -33.98 -10.29
N GLN A 491 7.70 -33.08 -9.34
CA GLN A 491 8.20 -33.42 -8.01
C GLN A 491 7.23 -34.33 -7.24
N GLU A 492 5.94 -34.02 -7.30
CA GLU A 492 4.90 -34.83 -6.65
C GLU A 492 4.80 -36.23 -7.30
N ARG A 493 4.94 -36.31 -8.63
CA ARG A 493 5.01 -37.59 -9.35
C ARG A 493 6.22 -38.41 -8.88
N LEU A 494 7.41 -37.81 -8.83
CA LEU A 494 8.64 -38.47 -8.38
C LEU A 494 8.55 -38.89 -6.90
N ARG A 495 7.89 -38.08 -6.05
CA ARG A 495 7.63 -38.43 -4.65
C ARG A 495 6.74 -39.67 -4.56
N ARG A 496 5.61 -39.67 -5.27
CA ARG A 496 4.69 -40.84 -5.31
C ARG A 496 5.36 -42.08 -5.87
N GLU A 497 6.23 -41.95 -6.87
CA GLU A 497 7.00 -43.07 -7.42
C GLU A 497 7.98 -43.64 -6.36
N ARG A 498 8.69 -42.78 -5.61
CA ARG A 498 9.58 -43.21 -4.51
C ARG A 498 8.82 -43.88 -3.37
N GLU A 499 7.69 -43.28 -2.94
CA GLU A 499 6.83 -43.84 -1.89
C GLU A 499 6.28 -45.22 -2.33
N ALA A 500 5.90 -45.37 -3.58
CA ALA A 500 5.46 -46.66 -4.14
C ALA A 500 6.60 -47.67 -4.23
N GLU A 501 7.82 -47.24 -4.52
CA GLU A 501 8.99 -48.11 -4.57
C GLU A 501 9.45 -48.55 -3.17
N GLU A 502 9.40 -47.62 -2.18
CA GLU A 502 9.64 -47.92 -0.77
C GLU A 502 8.58 -48.86 -0.19
N ALA A 503 7.29 -48.68 -0.55
CA ALA A 503 6.22 -49.58 -0.15
C ALA A 503 6.42 -51.00 -0.72
N LYS A 504 6.85 -51.11 -1.97
CA LYS A 504 7.20 -52.42 -2.59
C LYS A 504 8.40 -53.07 -1.92
N LEU A 505 9.41 -52.31 -1.54
CA LEU A 505 10.58 -52.80 -0.79
C LEU A 505 10.19 -53.30 0.61
N LYS A 506 9.34 -52.55 1.32
CA LYS A 506 8.79 -52.99 2.61
C LYS A 506 7.91 -54.24 2.49
N GLU A 507 7.16 -54.39 1.42
CA GLU A 507 6.36 -55.60 1.13
C GLU A 507 7.24 -56.84 0.85
N ILE A 508 8.37 -56.64 0.16
CA ILE A 508 9.36 -57.69 -0.10
C ILE A 508 10.12 -58.09 1.20
N GLU A 509 10.48 -57.16 2.04
CA GLU A 509 11.08 -57.41 3.35
C GLU A 509 10.08 -58.03 4.36
N GLY A 510 8.77 -57.59 4.31
CA GLY A 510 7.70 -58.12 5.16
C GLY A 510 7.29 -59.56 4.91
N THR A 511 7.64 -60.15 3.75
CA THR A 511 7.42 -61.59 3.47
C THR A 511 8.37 -62.53 4.20
N SER A 512 9.40 -62.02 4.87
CA SER A 512 10.41 -62.82 5.61
C SER A 512 10.11 -62.99 7.11
N PHE A 513 9.13 -62.32 7.70
CA PHE A 513 8.85 -62.47 9.14
C PHE A 513 7.35 -62.48 9.45
N ARG A 514 6.75 -63.67 9.47
CA ARG A 514 5.39 -63.91 9.92
C ARG A 514 5.35 -64.12 11.41
N GLY A 515 4.83 -63.17 12.16
CA GLY A 515 4.62 -63.35 13.58
C GLY A 515 3.90 -62.18 14.30
N LYS A 516 2.58 -62.20 14.26
CA LYS A 516 1.61 -61.72 15.30
C LYS A 516 1.41 -60.24 15.61
N THR A 517 0.17 -59.84 15.28
CA THR A 517 -0.83 -59.03 16.08
C THR A 517 -0.55 -57.54 16.21
N ALA A 518 -1.37 -56.68 15.72
CA ALA A 518 -2.66 -56.14 16.01
C ALA A 518 -2.76 -54.63 15.74
N ALA A 519 -3.94 -54.21 15.35
CA ALA A 519 -4.54 -52.88 15.37
C ALA A 519 -4.04 -51.86 14.35
N ALA A 520 -4.88 -51.68 13.36
CA ALA A 520 -4.83 -50.58 12.38
C ALA A 520 -5.01 -49.23 13.08
N VAL A 521 -4.02 -48.37 12.94
CA VAL A 521 -4.14 -46.92 13.10
C VAL A 521 -3.83 -46.37 11.72
N ASP A 522 -4.71 -45.52 11.24
CA ASP A 522 -4.52 -44.78 9.98
C ASP A 522 -3.23 -43.92 10.11
N GLU A 523 -2.15 -44.38 9.52
CA GLU A 523 -0.85 -43.68 9.43
C GLU A 523 -0.62 -43.28 7.98
N ASP A 524 -1.12 -42.09 7.60
CA ASP A 524 -0.73 -41.50 6.32
C ASP A 524 -0.74 -39.96 6.29
N GLU A 525 -0.62 -39.30 7.45
CA GLU A 525 -0.32 -37.86 7.49
C GLU A 525 1.09 -37.64 8.06
N THR A 526 1.92 -36.89 7.32
CA THR A 526 3.22 -36.49 7.86
C THR A 526 3.05 -35.51 9.02
N ALA A 527 3.90 -35.57 10.05
CA ALA A 527 3.85 -34.65 11.20
C ALA A 527 3.91 -33.18 10.77
N SER A 528 4.45 -32.89 9.57
CA SER A 528 4.53 -31.57 8.98
C SER A 528 3.19 -31.03 8.49
N GLU A 529 2.24 -31.88 8.12
CA GLU A 529 0.90 -31.49 7.66
C GLU A 529 -0.13 -31.57 8.80
N GLU A 530 0.05 -32.50 9.69
CA GLU A 530 -0.85 -32.74 10.81
C GLU A 530 -0.79 -31.64 11.88
N ILE A 531 0.40 -31.20 12.27
CA ILE A 531 0.56 -30.19 13.34
C ILE A 531 -0.10 -28.86 12.98
N PRO A 532 0.04 -28.27 11.78
CA PRO A 532 -0.68 -27.07 11.39
C PRO A 532 -2.21 -27.26 11.41
N ARG A 533 -2.70 -28.40 10.93
CA ARG A 533 -4.13 -28.72 10.94
C ARG A 533 -4.69 -28.80 12.36
N LEU A 534 -4.02 -29.48 13.26
CA LEU A 534 -4.42 -29.61 14.65
C LEU A 534 -4.36 -28.28 15.40
N ARG A 535 -3.39 -27.42 15.12
CA ARG A 535 -3.32 -26.06 15.68
C ARG A 535 -4.50 -25.20 15.23
N LYS A 536 -4.88 -25.27 13.96
CA LYS A 536 -6.04 -24.57 13.41
C LYS A 536 -7.33 -25.04 14.08
N GLU A 537 -7.50 -26.34 14.24
CA GLU A 537 -8.64 -26.94 14.93
C GLU A 537 -8.73 -26.50 16.40
N LEU A 538 -7.60 -26.54 17.12
CA LEU A 538 -7.51 -26.09 18.50
C LEU A 538 -7.92 -24.62 18.64
N ASN A 539 -7.40 -23.74 17.80
CA ASN A 539 -7.73 -22.32 17.83
C ASN A 539 -9.22 -22.05 17.53
N THR A 540 -9.82 -22.81 16.62
CA THR A 540 -11.25 -22.73 16.32
C THR A 540 -12.09 -23.12 17.55
N ILE A 541 -11.72 -24.19 18.23
CA ILE A 541 -12.41 -24.64 19.44
C ILE A 541 -12.25 -23.65 20.59
N VAL A 542 -11.04 -23.11 20.78
CA VAL A 542 -10.77 -22.06 21.77
C VAL A 542 -11.64 -20.83 21.52
N SER A 543 -11.80 -20.40 20.25
CA SER A 543 -12.66 -19.26 19.88
C SER A 543 -14.13 -19.52 20.24
N ILE A 544 -14.63 -20.71 19.96
CA ILE A 544 -16.00 -21.11 20.30
C ILE A 544 -16.21 -21.13 21.84
N VAL A 545 -15.28 -21.72 22.57
CA VAL A 545 -15.35 -21.83 24.04
C VAL A 545 -15.20 -20.46 24.71
N ALA A 546 -14.29 -19.60 24.20
CA ALA A 546 -14.10 -18.23 24.68
C ALA A 546 -15.39 -17.41 24.52
N GLY A 547 -16.04 -17.49 23.36
CA GLY A 547 -17.33 -16.84 23.11
C GLY A 547 -18.46 -17.36 24.03
N LYS A 548 -18.58 -18.67 24.22
CA LYS A 548 -19.59 -19.27 25.09
C LYS A 548 -19.38 -18.88 26.56
N ARG A 549 -18.14 -18.85 27.03
CA ARG A 549 -17.82 -18.62 28.45
C ARG A 549 -17.48 -17.17 28.77
N LYS A 550 -17.46 -16.27 27.75
CA LYS A 550 -17.09 -14.86 27.89
C LYS A 550 -15.74 -14.68 28.60
N ARG A 551 -14.76 -15.47 28.22
CA ARG A 551 -13.39 -15.45 28.77
C ARG A 551 -12.39 -15.20 27.66
N PRO A 552 -11.26 -14.49 27.92
CA PRO A 552 -10.21 -14.27 26.95
C PRO A 552 -9.65 -15.59 26.39
N HIS A 553 -9.25 -15.61 25.10
CA HIS A 553 -8.66 -16.77 24.43
C HIS A 553 -7.44 -17.32 25.18
N GLY A 554 -6.52 -16.45 25.63
CA GLY A 554 -5.34 -16.83 26.39
C GLY A 554 -5.66 -17.58 27.69
N ALA A 555 -6.77 -17.23 28.37
CA ALA A 555 -7.21 -17.94 29.57
C ALA A 555 -7.68 -19.37 29.26
N ILE A 556 -8.32 -19.60 28.09
CA ILE A 556 -8.74 -20.93 27.66
C ILE A 556 -7.55 -21.81 27.32
N HIS A 557 -6.56 -21.27 26.56
CA HIS A 557 -5.30 -21.96 26.25
C HIS A 557 -4.53 -22.33 27.54
N THR A 558 -4.44 -21.38 28.48
CA THR A 558 -3.76 -21.61 29.77
C THR A 558 -4.43 -22.72 30.55
N GLU A 559 -5.74 -22.78 30.55
CA GLU A 559 -6.53 -23.81 31.28
C GLU A 559 -6.37 -25.18 30.62
N ALA A 560 -6.45 -25.24 29.28
CA ALA A 560 -6.20 -26.47 28.53
C ALA A 560 -4.77 -27.00 28.77
N ARG A 561 -3.77 -26.10 28.80
CA ARG A 561 -2.38 -26.46 29.11
C ARG A 561 -2.21 -26.97 30.56
N LYS A 562 -2.90 -26.34 31.54
CA LYS A 562 -2.84 -26.80 32.91
C LYS A 562 -3.46 -28.19 33.08
N ALA A 563 -4.53 -28.47 32.33
CA ALA A 563 -5.23 -29.75 32.39
C ALA A 563 -4.49 -30.88 31.68
N CYS A 564 -4.00 -30.63 30.47
CA CYS A 564 -3.34 -31.66 29.65
C CYS A 564 -1.80 -31.67 29.80
N GLY A 565 -1.21 -30.64 30.44
CA GLY A 565 0.24 -30.51 30.57
C GLY A 565 0.94 -30.10 29.24
N GLY A 566 2.25 -30.23 29.20
CA GLY A 566 3.06 -30.02 28.01
C GLY A 566 3.54 -28.59 27.80
N PRO A 567 4.30 -28.33 26.71
CA PRO A 567 4.85 -27.01 26.36
C PRO A 567 3.74 -26.04 25.88
N PRO A 568 4.07 -24.77 25.63
CA PRO A 568 3.19 -23.84 24.94
C PRO A 568 2.65 -24.42 23.62
N THR A 569 1.47 -23.99 23.19
CA THR A 569 0.76 -24.55 22.01
C THR A 569 1.60 -24.55 20.74
N ALA A 570 2.46 -23.54 20.55
CA ALA A 570 3.38 -23.45 19.42
C ALA A 570 4.48 -24.55 19.41
N LEU A 571 4.76 -25.16 20.54
CA LEU A 571 5.79 -26.20 20.70
C LEU A 571 5.19 -27.60 20.96
N CYS A 572 3.86 -27.74 20.87
CA CYS A 572 3.18 -29.01 21.09
C CYS A 572 3.41 -29.99 19.94
N THR A 573 3.58 -31.26 20.31
CA THR A 573 3.50 -32.38 19.36
C THR A 573 2.04 -32.60 18.92
N ALA A 574 1.83 -33.35 17.82
CA ALA A 574 0.49 -33.72 17.34
C ALA A 574 -0.37 -34.37 18.42
N GLU A 575 0.22 -35.26 19.22
CA GLU A 575 -0.46 -35.94 20.34
C GLU A 575 -0.96 -34.95 21.41
N GLN A 576 -0.08 -34.03 21.83
CA GLN A 576 -0.42 -32.99 22.81
C GLN A 576 -1.50 -32.03 22.32
N LEU A 577 -1.52 -31.74 21.02
CA LEU A 577 -2.57 -30.92 20.39
C LEU A 577 -3.92 -31.68 20.40
N ARG A 578 -3.93 -32.96 20.05
CA ARG A 578 -5.15 -33.81 20.12
C ARG A 578 -5.71 -33.88 21.53
N ASP A 579 -4.85 -34.03 22.53
CA ASP A 579 -5.30 -34.08 23.94
C ASP A 579 -5.99 -32.79 24.37
N ARG A 580 -5.42 -31.63 23.99
CA ARG A 580 -6.02 -30.32 24.26
C ARG A 580 -7.32 -30.10 23.50
N ILE A 581 -7.41 -30.54 22.26
CA ILE A 581 -8.63 -30.50 21.44
C ILE A 581 -9.72 -31.36 22.11
N ALA A 582 -9.39 -32.59 22.53
CA ALA A 582 -10.31 -33.47 23.20
C ALA A 582 -10.81 -32.85 24.51
N TYR A 583 -9.90 -32.33 25.34
CA TYR A 583 -10.27 -31.66 26.59
C TYR A 583 -11.23 -30.49 26.39
N LEU A 584 -10.99 -29.63 25.39
CA LEU A 584 -11.84 -28.46 25.13
C LEU A 584 -13.17 -28.81 24.44
N ARG A 585 -13.27 -29.96 23.78
CA ARG A 585 -14.53 -30.45 23.20
C ARG A 585 -15.53 -30.92 24.29
N ASP A 586 -15.01 -31.35 25.40
CA ASP A 586 -15.82 -31.80 26.57
C ASP A 586 -16.27 -30.62 27.47
N TRP A 587 -15.91 -29.38 27.10
CA TRP A 587 -16.27 -28.14 27.79
C TRP A 587 -17.55 -27.55 27.24
#